data_ff32ce7e147f00f83d4dc8e96995e955
#
_entry.id   ff32ce7e147f00f83d4dc8e96995e955
#
_cell.length_a   1.000
_cell.length_b   1.000
_cell.length_c   1.000
_cell.angle_alpha   90.00
_cell.angle_beta   90.00
_cell.angle_gamma   90.00
#
_symmetry.space_group_name_H-M   'P 1'
#
loop_
_entity.id
_entity.type
_entity.pdbx_description
1 polymer ?
#
loop_
_entity_poly.entity_id
_entity_poly.type
_entity_poly.pdbx_seq_one_letter_code
_entity_poly.pdbx_strand_id
1 'polypeptide(L)'
;MVNNEIMIKMMNWNQLISAKRFGMEEFHEERQENRSEFQRDYDRLIFSAPFRRLQNKTQVFPLPGSIFVHNRLTHSLEVSCVGRSLGNDVAKAILERQPELQESFLPEIGSIVSAACLAHDLGNPPFGHSGERAISTFFSEGKGQFLKDKQPDGEQLSSMEWEDLTHFEGNANRSEERRVGKECRSRWSPYH
;
A
#
# COMPACT_ATOMS: atom_id res chain seq x y z
N MET A 1 12.01 15.54 46.82
CA MET A 1 12.47 15.97 45.49
C MET A 1 12.47 14.73 44.61
N VAL A 2 11.44 14.57 43.80
CA VAL A 2 11.31 13.43 42.87
C VAL A 2 11.89 13.87 41.55
N ASN A 3 13.07 13.33 41.20
CA ASN A 3 13.68 13.48 39.89
C ASN A 3 12.79 12.74 38.88
N ASN A 4 11.92 13.46 38.18
CA ASN A 4 11.31 13.01 36.92
C ASN A 4 12.37 13.12 35.84
N GLU A 5 13.24 12.13 35.72
CA GLU A 5 13.95 11.88 34.48
C GLU A 5 12.93 11.42 33.43
N ILE A 6 12.49 12.35 32.60
CA ILE A 6 11.82 12.03 31.34
C ILE A 6 12.88 11.32 30.50
N MET A 7 12.90 10.00 30.57
CA MET A 7 13.63 9.18 29.59
C MET A 7 13.02 9.46 28.22
N ILE A 8 13.62 10.36 27.48
CA ILE A 8 13.35 10.49 26.05
C ILE A 8 13.75 9.14 25.45
N LYS A 9 12.75 8.31 25.18
CA LYS A 9 12.95 7.03 24.51
C LYS A 9 13.42 7.33 23.10
N MET A 10 14.74 7.38 22.91
CA MET A 10 15.32 7.59 21.58
C MET A 10 14.83 6.49 20.65
N MET A 11 14.37 6.89 19.47
CA MET A 11 13.96 5.94 18.41
C MET A 11 15.19 5.14 17.99
N ASN A 12 15.01 3.83 17.89
CA ASN A 12 16.07 2.90 17.52
C ASN A 12 15.69 2.22 16.19
N TRP A 13 16.60 2.19 15.24
CA TRP A 13 16.39 1.58 13.93
C TRP A 13 15.97 0.11 14.02
N ASN A 14 16.53 -0.67 14.95
CA ASN A 14 16.16 -2.07 15.16
C ASN A 14 14.71 -2.25 15.67
N GLN A 15 14.11 -1.22 16.24
CA GLN A 15 12.71 -1.22 16.67
C GLN A 15 11.76 -0.69 15.58
N LEU A 16 12.26 0.20 14.72
CA LEU A 16 11.49 0.81 13.64
C LEU A 16 11.32 -0.12 12.45
N ILE A 17 12.35 -0.90 12.13
CA ILE A 17 12.35 -1.79 10.96
C ILE A 17 12.13 -3.22 11.44
N SER A 18 11.03 -3.83 11.00
CA SER A 18 10.65 -5.19 11.38
C SER A 18 10.16 -5.97 10.17
N ALA A 19 10.59 -7.22 10.04
CA ALA A 19 10.08 -8.15 9.03
C ALA A 19 8.69 -8.72 9.37
N LYS A 20 8.15 -8.41 10.55
CA LYS A 20 6.81 -8.85 10.96
C LYS A 20 5.75 -8.16 10.11
N ARG A 21 4.70 -8.93 9.74
CA ARG A 21 3.57 -8.40 8.98
C ARG A 21 2.40 -8.19 9.91
N PHE A 22 1.75 -7.04 9.79
CA PHE A 22 0.54 -6.72 10.54
C PHE A 22 -0.55 -7.79 10.31
N GLY A 23 -1.06 -8.36 11.39
CA GLY A 23 -2.05 -9.42 11.39
C GLY A 23 -1.51 -10.81 11.01
N MET A 24 -0.19 -10.99 10.97
CA MET A 24 0.47 -12.28 10.76
C MET A 24 1.66 -12.49 11.73
N GLU A 25 1.63 -11.83 12.86
CA GLU A 25 2.71 -11.84 13.84
C GLU A 25 2.97 -13.24 14.40
N GLU A 26 1.90 -14.05 14.51
CA GLU A 26 1.97 -15.44 15.01
C GLU A 26 2.42 -16.45 13.95
N PHE A 27 2.41 -16.07 12.66
CA PHE A 27 2.74 -16.94 11.53
C PHE A 27 4.11 -16.68 10.93
N HIS A 28 4.98 -16.01 11.68
CA HIS A 28 6.32 -15.69 11.20
C HIS A 28 7.22 -16.93 11.28
N GLU A 29 7.34 -17.67 10.19
CA GLU A 29 8.39 -18.65 9.99
C GLU A 29 9.65 -17.94 9.50
N GLU A 30 10.75 -18.01 10.24
CA GLU A 30 12.07 -17.65 9.75
C GLU A 30 12.47 -18.62 8.64
N ARG A 31 12.26 -18.20 7.40
CA ARG A 31 12.73 -18.98 6.25
C ARG A 31 14.17 -18.58 5.94
N GLN A 32 15.04 -19.55 5.97
CA GLN A 32 16.43 -19.40 5.48
C GLN A 32 16.43 -19.35 3.94
N GLU A 33 16.02 -18.23 3.38
CA GLU A 33 16.07 -18.02 1.93
C GLU A 33 16.93 -16.79 1.61
N ASN A 34 17.54 -16.81 0.42
CA ASN A 34 18.45 -15.75 -0.05
C ASN A 34 17.77 -14.40 -0.33
N ARG A 35 16.44 -14.30 -0.22
CA ARG A 35 15.68 -13.06 -0.43
C ARG A 35 15.05 -12.58 0.86
N SER A 36 15.21 -11.28 1.12
CA SER A 36 14.59 -10.67 2.29
C SER A 36 13.05 -10.65 2.19
N GLU A 37 12.38 -10.57 3.33
CA GLU A 37 10.92 -10.44 3.39
C GLU A 37 10.44 -9.13 2.73
N PHE A 38 11.24 -8.08 2.75
CA PHE A 38 10.95 -6.80 2.10
C PHE A 38 10.99 -6.90 0.57
N GLN A 39 11.95 -7.64 -0.01
CA GLN A 39 12.00 -7.94 -1.44
C GLN A 39 10.79 -8.79 -1.86
N ARG A 40 10.39 -9.74 -1.03
CA ARG A 40 9.18 -10.54 -1.27
C ARG A 40 7.91 -9.71 -1.24
N ASP A 41 7.84 -8.68 -0.40
CA ASP A 41 6.67 -7.80 -0.38
C ASP A 41 6.58 -6.97 -1.66
N TYR A 42 7.70 -6.53 -2.21
CA TYR A 42 7.76 -5.92 -3.53
C TYR A 42 7.24 -6.86 -4.63
N ASP A 43 7.74 -8.11 -4.65
CA ASP A 43 7.31 -9.12 -5.63
C ASP A 43 5.80 -9.39 -5.52
N ARG A 44 5.28 -9.54 -4.30
CA ARG A 44 3.84 -9.73 -4.06
C ARG A 44 2.98 -8.60 -4.59
N LEU A 45 3.44 -7.35 -4.42
CA LEU A 45 2.73 -6.19 -4.94
C LEU A 45 2.69 -6.22 -6.47
N ILE A 46 3.82 -6.43 -7.13
CA ILE A 46 3.91 -6.45 -8.61
C ILE A 46 3.04 -7.53 -9.25
N PHE A 47 2.93 -8.70 -8.60
CA PHE A 47 2.11 -9.81 -9.08
C PHE A 47 0.64 -9.73 -8.64
N SER A 48 0.28 -8.74 -7.83
CA SER A 48 -1.09 -8.60 -7.33
C SER A 48 -2.05 -8.09 -8.42
N ALA A 49 -3.30 -8.54 -8.37
CA ALA A 49 -4.35 -8.06 -9.26
C ALA A 49 -4.64 -6.54 -9.09
N PRO A 50 -4.67 -5.97 -7.87
CA PRO A 50 -4.82 -4.53 -7.67
C PRO A 50 -3.75 -3.72 -8.39
N PHE A 51 -2.48 -4.13 -8.31
CA PHE A 51 -1.40 -3.44 -9.01
C PHE A 51 -1.57 -3.50 -10.53
N ARG A 52 -1.92 -4.66 -11.08
CA ARG A 52 -2.15 -4.83 -12.53
C ARG A 52 -3.32 -3.99 -13.05
N ARG A 53 -4.35 -3.75 -12.23
CA ARG A 53 -5.47 -2.87 -12.60
C ARG A 53 -5.06 -1.41 -12.80
N LEU A 54 -3.91 -0.97 -12.25
CA LEU A 54 -3.38 0.38 -12.48
C LEU A 54 -3.05 0.65 -13.95
N GLN A 55 -2.81 -0.39 -14.76
CA GLN A 55 -2.56 -0.27 -16.19
C GLN A 55 -3.72 0.43 -16.94
N ASN A 56 -4.94 0.19 -16.51
CA ASN A 56 -6.15 0.74 -17.12
C ASN A 56 -6.62 2.05 -16.48
N LYS A 57 -5.88 2.57 -15.52
CA LYS A 57 -6.19 3.84 -14.85
C LYS A 57 -5.27 4.93 -15.39
N THR A 58 -5.86 5.95 -16.01
CA THR A 58 -5.12 7.12 -16.49
C THR A 58 -4.74 8.02 -15.33
N GLN A 59 -3.52 8.56 -15.38
CA GLN A 59 -3.08 9.57 -14.43
C GLN A 59 -3.42 10.98 -14.93
N VAL A 60 -3.31 11.17 -16.24
CA VAL A 60 -3.69 12.38 -16.98
C VAL A 60 -4.48 11.94 -18.21
N PHE A 61 -5.26 12.83 -18.81
CA PHE A 61 -6.00 12.57 -20.05
C PHE A 61 -5.03 12.10 -21.14
N PRO A 62 -5.19 10.88 -21.69
CA PRO A 62 -4.34 10.43 -22.79
C PRO A 62 -4.67 11.26 -24.02
N LEU A 63 -3.69 12.02 -24.51
CA LEU A 63 -3.81 12.67 -25.81
C LEU A 63 -3.74 11.58 -26.90
N PRO A 64 -4.70 11.52 -27.83
CA PRO A 64 -4.66 10.58 -28.94
C PRO A 64 -3.37 10.76 -29.75
N GLY A 65 -2.66 9.66 -30.02
CA GLY A 65 -1.44 9.67 -30.83
C GLY A 65 -0.11 9.76 -30.08
N SER A 66 -0.10 9.86 -28.76
CA SER A 66 1.14 9.76 -27.98
C SER A 66 1.58 8.30 -27.84
N ILE A 67 2.83 8.00 -28.23
CA ILE A 67 3.46 6.68 -28.06
C ILE A 67 3.79 6.44 -26.58
N PHE A 68 4.02 7.52 -25.81
CA PHE A 68 4.30 7.47 -24.37
C PHE A 68 3.01 7.73 -23.60
N VAL A 69 2.24 6.68 -23.34
CA VAL A 69 1.06 6.76 -22.48
C VAL A 69 1.51 6.56 -21.02
N HIS A 70 1.51 7.63 -20.24
CA HIS A 70 1.68 7.55 -18.79
C HIS A 70 0.39 7.02 -18.17
N ASN A 71 0.45 5.81 -17.64
CA ASN A 71 -0.60 5.24 -16.81
C ASN A 71 -0.09 5.11 -15.35
N ARG A 72 -1.00 4.83 -14.42
CA ARG A 72 -0.65 4.70 -13.01
C ARG A 72 0.33 3.57 -12.72
N LEU A 73 0.33 2.50 -13.54
CA LEU A 73 1.25 1.39 -13.38
C LEU A 73 2.69 1.81 -13.71
N THR A 74 2.92 2.44 -14.86
CA THR A 74 4.26 2.91 -15.25
C THR A 74 4.78 3.97 -14.27
N HIS A 75 3.92 4.90 -13.84
CA HIS A 75 4.25 5.88 -12.82
C HIS A 75 4.68 5.23 -11.51
N SER A 76 3.92 4.24 -11.01
CA SER A 76 4.27 3.53 -9.78
C SER A 76 5.61 2.82 -9.87
N LEU A 77 5.96 2.27 -11.04
CA LEU A 77 7.27 1.65 -11.29
C LEU A 77 8.39 2.69 -11.26
N GLU A 78 8.20 3.84 -11.91
CA GLU A 78 9.18 4.94 -11.94
C GLU A 78 9.43 5.48 -10.53
N VAL A 79 8.37 5.78 -9.79
CA VAL A 79 8.46 6.25 -8.39
C VAL A 79 9.16 5.22 -7.51
N SER A 80 8.87 3.93 -7.72
CA SER A 80 9.51 2.84 -7.00
C SER A 80 11.01 2.73 -7.28
N CYS A 81 11.45 2.93 -8.52
CA CYS A 81 12.87 2.93 -8.89
C CYS A 81 13.62 4.08 -8.21
N VAL A 82 13.07 5.29 -8.25
CA VAL A 82 13.66 6.47 -7.60
C VAL A 82 13.68 6.28 -6.08
N GLY A 83 12.56 5.82 -5.51
CA GLY A 83 12.44 5.55 -4.08
C GLY A 83 13.48 4.55 -3.58
N ARG A 84 13.76 3.49 -4.35
CA ARG A 84 14.81 2.51 -4.03
C ARG A 84 16.18 3.16 -3.96
N SER A 85 16.52 3.97 -4.95
CA SER A 85 17.82 4.65 -5.02
C SER A 85 18.00 5.58 -3.82
N LEU A 86 17.01 6.43 -3.54
CA LEU A 86 17.03 7.33 -2.38
C LEU A 86 17.11 6.58 -1.05
N GLY A 87 16.36 5.47 -0.92
CA GLY A 87 16.40 4.62 0.27
C GLY A 87 17.78 4.00 0.49
N ASN A 88 18.44 3.52 -0.57
CA ASN A 88 19.81 2.99 -0.49
C ASN A 88 20.82 4.07 -0.09
N ASP A 89 20.70 5.28 -0.64
CA ASP A 89 21.60 6.39 -0.30
C ASP A 89 21.44 6.79 1.18
N VAL A 90 20.20 6.82 1.68
CA VAL A 90 19.90 7.10 3.10
C VAL A 90 20.48 5.98 3.98
N ALA A 91 20.25 4.72 3.63
CA ALA A 91 20.80 3.59 4.39
C ALA A 91 22.33 3.67 4.49
N LYS A 92 23.00 3.95 3.38
CA LYS A 92 24.45 4.13 3.33
C LYS A 92 24.93 5.26 4.24
N ALA A 93 24.28 6.43 4.15
CA ALA A 93 24.62 7.59 4.97
C ALA A 93 24.43 7.35 6.48
N ILE A 94 23.45 6.54 6.87
CA ILE A 94 23.24 6.15 8.27
C ILE A 94 24.31 5.15 8.71
N LEU A 95 24.61 4.13 7.89
CA LEU A 95 25.62 3.11 8.19
C LEU A 95 27.04 3.69 8.30
N GLU A 96 27.36 4.73 7.55
CA GLU A 96 28.62 5.47 7.69
C GLU A 96 28.75 6.13 9.08
N ARG A 97 27.62 6.50 9.72
CA ARG A 97 27.57 7.13 11.04
C ARG A 97 27.41 6.11 12.18
N GLN A 98 26.76 4.99 11.90
CA GLN A 98 26.41 3.94 12.84
C GLN A 98 26.70 2.55 12.24
N PRO A 99 27.99 2.16 12.14
CA PRO A 99 28.41 0.89 11.51
C PRO A 99 27.85 -0.35 12.19
N GLU A 100 27.50 -0.26 13.48
CA GLU A 100 26.90 -1.33 14.26
C GLU A 100 25.53 -1.78 13.74
N LEU A 101 24.89 -0.98 12.90
CA LEU A 101 23.60 -1.31 12.28
C LEU A 101 23.72 -2.17 11.01
N GLN A 102 24.93 -2.54 10.60
CA GLN A 102 25.15 -3.34 9.37
C GLN A 102 24.44 -4.71 9.43
N GLU A 103 24.34 -5.32 10.60
CA GLU A 103 23.65 -6.60 10.81
C GLU A 103 22.15 -6.44 11.06
N SER A 104 21.63 -5.20 11.08
CA SER A 104 20.22 -4.91 11.20
C SER A 104 19.49 -4.98 9.87
N PHE A 105 18.17 -4.69 9.87
CA PHE A 105 17.41 -4.52 8.63
C PHE A 105 17.61 -3.16 7.95
N LEU A 106 18.48 -2.30 8.46
CA LEU A 106 18.73 -0.98 7.89
C LEU A 106 19.16 -1.02 6.40
N PRO A 107 20.02 -1.96 5.95
CA PRO A 107 20.36 -2.09 4.53
C PRO A 107 19.16 -2.35 3.61
N GLU A 108 18.03 -2.82 4.15
CA GLU A 108 16.82 -3.10 3.40
C GLU A 108 15.90 -1.87 3.19
N ILE A 109 16.28 -0.70 3.69
CA ILE A 109 15.45 0.54 3.53
C ILE A 109 15.12 0.78 2.06
N GLY A 110 16.06 0.56 1.14
CA GLY A 110 15.79 0.69 -0.30
C GLY A 110 14.67 -0.22 -0.79
N SER A 111 14.63 -1.46 -0.33
CA SER A 111 13.57 -2.43 -0.65
C SER A 111 12.22 -2.02 -0.03
N ILE A 112 12.24 -1.54 1.21
CA ILE A 112 11.04 -1.07 1.93
C ILE A 112 10.43 0.14 1.22
N VAL A 113 11.23 1.17 0.93
CA VAL A 113 10.78 2.39 0.25
C VAL A 113 10.31 2.06 -1.16
N SER A 114 11.01 1.19 -1.89
CA SER A 114 10.62 0.72 -3.21
C SER A 114 9.23 0.08 -3.21
N ALA A 115 8.96 -0.82 -2.25
CA ALA A 115 7.66 -1.47 -2.11
C ALA A 115 6.56 -0.47 -1.72
N ALA A 116 6.84 0.47 -0.82
CA ALA A 116 5.91 1.52 -0.43
C ALA A 116 5.56 2.43 -1.61
N CYS A 117 6.58 2.86 -2.36
CA CYS A 117 6.42 3.65 -3.58
C CYS A 117 5.63 2.90 -4.66
N LEU A 118 5.84 1.59 -4.82
CA LEU A 118 5.06 0.78 -5.75
C LEU A 118 3.56 0.75 -5.40
N ALA A 119 3.27 0.77 -4.10
CA ALA A 119 1.90 0.66 -3.58
C ALA A 119 1.15 2.00 -3.49
N HIS A 120 1.83 3.15 -3.73
CA HIS A 120 1.26 4.46 -3.39
C HIS A 120 -0.04 4.81 -4.15
N ASP A 121 -0.19 4.31 -5.37
CA ASP A 121 -1.36 4.57 -6.23
C ASP A 121 -2.43 3.45 -6.18
N LEU A 122 -2.21 2.37 -5.40
CA LEU A 122 -3.22 1.33 -5.20
C LEU A 122 -4.47 1.93 -4.54
N GLY A 123 -5.64 1.54 -5.02
CA GLY A 123 -6.91 2.02 -4.47
C GLY A 123 -7.38 3.37 -5.01
N ASN A 124 -6.50 4.18 -5.61
CA ASN A 124 -6.89 5.45 -6.21
C ASN A 124 -7.84 5.24 -7.41
N PRO A 125 -8.97 5.95 -7.47
CA PRO A 125 -9.88 5.87 -8.61
C PRO A 125 -9.28 6.57 -9.84
N PRO A 126 -9.82 6.33 -11.04
CA PRO A 126 -9.51 7.15 -12.21
C PRO A 126 -9.77 8.63 -11.91
N PHE A 127 -8.94 9.53 -12.45
CA PHE A 127 -9.01 10.98 -12.26
C PHE A 127 -8.70 11.48 -10.83
N GLY A 128 -8.08 10.65 -9.96
CA GLY A 128 -7.62 11.04 -8.63
C GLY A 128 -8.73 11.65 -7.76
N HIS A 129 -8.47 12.77 -7.09
CA HIS A 129 -9.43 13.43 -6.20
C HIS A 129 -10.74 13.86 -6.87
N SER A 130 -10.75 14.09 -8.18
CA SER A 130 -12.00 14.35 -8.90
C SER A 130 -12.83 13.08 -9.00
N GLY A 131 -12.19 11.92 -9.18
CA GLY A 131 -12.83 10.62 -9.13
C GLY A 131 -13.38 10.28 -7.75
N GLU A 132 -12.63 10.56 -6.69
CA GLU A 132 -13.08 10.37 -5.30
C GLU A 132 -14.33 11.20 -5.00
N ARG A 133 -14.31 12.49 -5.35
CA ARG A 133 -15.49 13.36 -5.20
C ARG A 133 -16.67 12.86 -6.01
N ALA A 134 -16.46 12.41 -7.24
CA ALA A 134 -17.54 11.89 -8.08
C ALA A 134 -18.18 10.64 -7.47
N ILE A 135 -17.40 9.73 -6.91
CA ILE A 135 -17.89 8.53 -6.19
C ILE A 135 -18.68 8.97 -4.97
N SER A 136 -18.12 9.81 -4.10
CA SER A 136 -18.80 10.28 -2.88
C SER A 136 -20.10 11.01 -3.20
N THR A 137 -20.11 11.92 -4.19
CA THR A 137 -21.32 12.64 -4.62
C THR A 137 -22.37 11.69 -5.21
N PHE A 138 -21.97 10.66 -5.95
CA PHE A 138 -22.90 9.69 -6.50
C PHE A 138 -23.70 8.98 -5.41
N PHE A 139 -23.05 8.62 -4.31
CA PHE A 139 -23.73 7.97 -3.18
C PHE A 139 -24.42 8.96 -2.25
N SER A 140 -23.83 10.12 -1.94
CA SER A 140 -24.40 11.09 -1.00
C SER A 140 -25.58 11.88 -1.56
N GLU A 141 -25.53 12.29 -2.83
CA GLU A 141 -26.48 13.22 -3.46
C GLU A 141 -27.07 12.67 -4.75
N GLY A 142 -26.47 11.63 -5.33
CA GLY A 142 -26.83 11.12 -6.65
C GLY A 142 -27.72 9.89 -6.62
N LYS A 143 -27.70 9.19 -7.75
CA LYS A 143 -28.52 7.98 -7.94
C LYS A 143 -28.11 6.81 -7.02
N GLY A 144 -26.90 6.83 -6.44
CA GLY A 144 -26.45 5.80 -5.52
C GLY A 144 -27.19 5.78 -4.18
N GLN A 145 -27.98 6.83 -3.86
CA GLN A 145 -28.77 6.91 -2.63
C GLN A 145 -29.76 5.75 -2.44
N PHE A 146 -30.21 5.12 -3.53
CA PHE A 146 -31.10 3.97 -3.46
C PHE A 146 -30.51 2.77 -2.68
N LEU A 147 -29.19 2.67 -2.61
CA LEU A 147 -28.50 1.60 -1.88
C LEU A 147 -28.54 1.79 -0.36
N LYS A 148 -28.92 2.98 0.13
CA LYS A 148 -29.10 3.25 1.55
C LYS A 148 -30.30 2.49 2.12
N ASP A 149 -31.32 2.29 1.30
CA ASP A 149 -32.52 1.60 1.69
C ASP A 149 -32.34 0.08 1.54
N LYS A 150 -33.18 -0.67 2.28
CA LYS A 150 -33.14 -2.12 2.21
C LYS A 150 -33.46 -2.60 0.80
N GLN A 151 -32.55 -3.37 0.21
CA GLN A 151 -32.76 -3.94 -1.13
C GLN A 151 -33.80 -5.05 -1.14
N PRO A 152 -34.45 -5.34 -2.30
CA PRO A 152 -35.49 -6.35 -2.42
C PRO A 152 -35.04 -7.76 -2.00
N ASP A 153 -33.74 -8.08 -2.12
CA ASP A 153 -33.11 -9.34 -1.69
C ASP A 153 -32.88 -9.39 -0.18
N GLY A 154 -33.14 -8.31 0.55
CA GLY A 154 -32.99 -8.23 2.00
C GLY A 154 -31.64 -7.74 2.47
N GLU A 155 -30.65 -7.56 1.58
CA GLU A 155 -29.38 -6.98 1.93
C GLU A 155 -29.48 -5.47 2.15
N GLN A 156 -28.79 -4.98 3.16
CA GLN A 156 -28.69 -3.56 3.47
C GLN A 156 -27.24 -3.26 3.84
N LEU A 157 -26.73 -2.16 3.30
CA LEU A 157 -25.43 -1.66 3.69
C LEU A 157 -25.43 -1.28 5.19
N SER A 158 -24.40 -1.66 5.90
CA SER A 158 -24.17 -1.17 7.25
C SER A 158 -23.89 0.34 7.24
N SER A 159 -24.05 0.99 8.38
CA SER A 159 -23.74 2.43 8.50
C SER A 159 -22.27 2.72 8.17
N MET A 160 -21.34 1.81 8.48
CA MET A 160 -19.93 1.96 8.15
C MET A 160 -19.68 1.87 6.65
N GLU A 161 -20.24 0.86 5.98
CA GLU A 161 -20.13 0.73 4.52
C GLU A 161 -20.74 1.93 3.79
N TRP A 162 -21.84 2.49 4.31
CA TRP A 162 -22.43 3.69 3.77
C TRP A 162 -21.53 4.92 3.96
N GLU A 163 -20.91 5.07 5.11
CA GLU A 163 -19.93 6.12 5.37
C GLU A 163 -18.71 6.00 4.45
N ASP A 164 -18.19 4.81 4.25
CA ASP A 164 -17.06 4.54 3.34
C ASP A 164 -17.38 4.93 1.89
N LEU A 165 -18.61 4.68 1.43
CA LEU A 165 -19.06 5.05 0.09
C LEU A 165 -19.25 6.56 -0.07
N THR A 166 -19.83 7.24 0.94
CA THR A 166 -20.11 8.68 0.89
C THR A 166 -18.89 9.54 1.19
N HIS A 167 -17.87 8.97 1.84
CA HIS A 167 -16.58 9.61 2.12
C HIS A 167 -15.42 8.82 1.48
N PHE A 168 -15.63 8.39 0.24
CA PHE A 168 -14.66 7.55 -0.46
C PHE A 168 -13.28 8.22 -0.53
N GLU A 169 -12.26 7.50 -0.07
CA GLU A 169 -10.86 7.92 -0.09
C GLU A 169 -9.96 6.81 -0.64
N GLY A 170 -9.18 7.12 -1.68
CA GLY A 170 -8.30 6.16 -2.34
C GLY A 170 -7.23 5.57 -1.42
N ASN A 171 -6.73 6.34 -0.44
CA ASN A 171 -5.74 5.86 0.51
C ASN A 171 -6.32 4.82 1.49
N ALA A 172 -7.56 4.98 1.93
CA ALA A 172 -8.27 4.00 2.74
C ALA A 172 -8.52 2.72 1.95
N ASN A 173 -9.05 2.84 0.73
CA ASN A 173 -9.29 1.72 -0.18
C ASN A 173 -8.01 0.92 -0.51
N ARG A 174 -6.85 1.56 -0.59
CA ARG A 174 -5.56 0.89 -0.74
C ARG A 174 -5.27 -0.11 0.37
N SER A 175 -5.60 0.23 1.61
CA SER A 175 -5.40 -0.66 2.76
C SER A 175 -6.30 -1.89 2.68
N GLU A 176 -7.52 -1.74 2.19
CA GLU A 176 -8.46 -2.85 1.96
C GLU A 176 -8.05 -3.74 0.78
N GLU A 177 -7.64 -3.19 -0.34
CA GLU A 177 -7.14 -3.97 -1.48
C GLU A 177 -5.96 -4.87 -1.09
N ARG A 178 -5.11 -4.45 -0.15
CA ARG A 178 -4.06 -5.30 0.42
C ARG A 178 -4.61 -6.47 1.21
N ARG A 179 -5.72 -6.31 1.94
CA ARG A 179 -6.38 -7.40 2.70
C ARG A 179 -7.04 -8.40 1.76
N VAL A 180 -7.84 -7.92 0.82
CA VAL A 180 -8.52 -8.76 -0.19
C VAL A 180 -7.52 -9.56 -1.03
N GLY A 181 -6.37 -9.00 -1.37
CA GLY A 181 -5.31 -9.74 -2.05
C GLY A 181 -4.73 -10.91 -1.24
N LYS A 182 -4.85 -10.88 0.10
CA LYS A 182 -4.49 -12.03 0.97
C LYS A 182 -5.57 -13.12 0.96
N GLU A 183 -6.84 -12.73 0.98
CA GLU A 183 -7.97 -13.68 0.96
C GLU A 183 -8.10 -14.41 -0.37
N CYS A 184 -7.82 -13.75 -1.49
CA CYS A 184 -7.77 -14.39 -2.81
C CYS A 184 -6.70 -15.47 -2.91
N ARG A 185 -5.62 -15.44 -2.13
CA ARG A 185 -4.59 -16.47 -2.14
C ARG A 185 -5.03 -17.78 -1.48
N SER A 186 -5.93 -17.75 -0.50
CA SER A 186 -6.46 -18.95 0.12
C SER A 186 -7.43 -19.73 -0.80
N ARG A 187 -7.99 -19.06 -1.82
CA ARG A 187 -8.90 -19.67 -2.80
C ARG A 187 -8.22 -20.11 -4.11
N TRP A 188 -6.98 -19.69 -4.37
CA TRP A 188 -6.24 -20.05 -5.58
C TRP A 188 -4.97 -20.82 -5.25
N SER A 189 -5.11 -21.88 -4.49
CA SER A 189 -4.12 -22.96 -4.50
C SER A 189 -4.53 -23.94 -5.60
N PRO A 190 -3.77 -24.12 -6.69
CA PRO A 190 -4.08 -25.09 -7.73
C PRO A 190 -3.75 -26.52 -7.32
N TYR A 191 -3.50 -26.77 -6.05
CA TYR A 191 -3.20 -28.10 -5.50
C TYR A 191 -4.12 -28.38 -4.31
N HIS A 192 -5.31 -28.83 -4.65
CA HIS A 192 -6.10 -29.76 -3.90
C HIS A 192 -6.50 -30.89 -4.83
#